data_cfbd80ffd3a4cc0a8104a625f3bdb941
#
_entry.id   cfbd80ffd3a4cc0a8104a625f3bdb941
#
_cell.length_a   1.000
_cell.length_b   1.000
_cell.length_c   1.000
_cell.angle_alpha   90.00
_cell.angle_beta   90.00
_cell.angle_gamma   90.00
#
_symmetry.space_group_name_H-M   'P 1'
#
loop_
_entity.id
_entity.type
_entity.pdbx_description
1 polymer ?
#
loop_
_entity_poly.entity_id
_entity_poly.type
_entity_poly.pdbx_seq_one_letter_code
_entity_poly.pdbx_strand_id
1 'polypeptide(L)'
;LLAAGCGGSDEPRSISAASVPPPTLPTPKPAAPAPPRLGIGLTEFNANLLNHGDTPPAFVPWRDKLEAMRPRWFRLVVQWDTAAPTPTVAPAFDHPEDGCVRGLPPCAPFDGVRARLRAIASQQRAHPGQWKLMVVFTYAPKWAAVGPHGCEHNPTDPRARALDTEALPGYRNLIRSLLAEARSDGAKVSAVSPWNEPNHSSFISPQRATCDAHAPLLSPAIYAQLARAARDELKGTTIQLVLGELAGKVAPSSLAGGVEEFVRALPDDVACAGAIWGQHMYTDLPYDPNLAGPVGQLERALDARPCTKGKPIWVTETGVGAAHAGRKRSADPGQLQEGCRAQAAALRRWSRDDRLQNVFQYEFRDAPDFPVGLADPALTRTYPVYGMYRRASREGKYSC
;
A
#
# COMPACT_ATOMS: atom_id res chain seq x y z
N LEU A 1 30.43 112.24 27.17
CA LEU A 1 29.38 111.86 28.11
C LEU A 1 28.58 110.70 27.54
N LEU A 2 28.62 109.60 28.26
CA LEU A 2 27.61 108.50 28.37
C LEU A 2 27.25 107.74 27.06
N ALA A 3 27.65 106.55 26.84
CA ALA A 3 27.40 105.29 27.51
C ALA A 3 26.08 104.70 27.06
N ALA A 4 26.14 103.56 26.60
CA ALA A 4 25.36 102.39 26.86
C ALA A 4 25.32 101.42 25.62
N GLY A 5 25.85 100.38 25.84
CA GLY A 5 25.93 99.10 25.27
C GLY A 5 24.62 98.26 25.38
N CYS A 6 24.41 97.47 24.44
CA CYS A 6 23.56 96.32 24.59
C CYS A 6 24.20 95.20 23.78
N GLY A 7 24.71 94.21 24.50
CA GLY A 7 25.13 92.92 23.92
C GLY A 7 23.87 92.04 23.62
N GLY A 8 23.82 91.48 22.46
CA GLY A 8 22.88 90.44 22.10
C GLY A 8 23.66 89.19 21.74
N SER A 9 23.60 88.19 22.59
CA SER A 9 24.18 86.87 22.36
C SER A 9 23.20 86.07 21.53
N ASP A 10 23.54 85.83 20.26
CA ASP A 10 22.81 84.84 19.40
C ASP A 10 23.30 83.42 19.75
N GLU A 11 22.48 82.69 20.45
CA GLU A 11 22.63 81.23 20.58
C GLU A 11 22.21 80.54 19.26
N PRO A 12 23.00 79.60 18.73
CA PRO A 12 22.59 78.82 17.55
C PRO A 12 21.52 77.81 17.95
N ARG A 13 20.33 77.94 17.38
CA ARG A 13 19.26 76.92 17.46
C ARG A 13 19.76 75.67 16.79
N SER A 14 19.94 74.58 17.58
CA SER A 14 20.17 73.23 17.11
C SER A 14 18.86 72.72 16.45
N ILE A 15 18.89 72.50 15.13
CA ILE A 15 17.80 71.83 14.40
C ILE A 15 17.98 70.37 14.70
N SER A 16 17.07 69.81 15.52
CA SER A 16 16.96 68.37 15.73
C SER A 16 16.46 67.71 14.45
N ALA A 17 17.35 67.02 13.75
CA ALA A 17 16.99 66.19 12.60
C ALA A 17 16.08 65.05 13.07
N ALA A 18 14.81 65.09 12.71
CA ALA A 18 13.89 64.00 12.92
C ALA A 18 14.44 62.77 12.17
N SER A 19 14.84 61.74 12.91
CA SER A 19 15.26 60.47 12.36
C SER A 19 14.09 59.77 11.69
N VAL A 20 14.07 59.71 10.37
CA VAL A 20 13.13 58.91 9.58
C VAL A 20 13.42 57.42 9.89
N PRO A 21 12.44 56.64 10.40
CA PRO A 21 12.69 55.24 10.62
C PRO A 21 12.99 54.52 9.30
N PRO A 22 13.95 53.58 9.27
CA PRO A 22 14.27 52.86 8.05
C PRO A 22 13.02 52.11 7.53
N PRO A 23 12.84 51.99 6.20
CA PRO A 23 11.72 51.27 5.64
C PRO A 23 11.73 49.82 6.13
N THR A 24 10.66 49.42 6.80
CA THR A 24 10.44 48.03 7.19
C THR A 24 10.27 47.18 5.92
N LEU A 25 11.27 46.35 5.63
CA LEU A 25 11.17 45.36 4.57
C LEU A 25 9.98 44.41 4.89
N PRO A 26 9.11 44.10 3.91
CA PRO A 26 8.02 43.18 4.16
C PRO A 26 8.58 41.85 4.61
N THR A 27 8.10 41.37 5.73
CA THR A 27 8.42 40.03 6.25
C THR A 27 8.11 39.00 5.16
N PRO A 28 9.06 38.14 4.75
CA PRO A 28 8.78 37.14 3.73
C PRO A 28 7.63 36.28 4.19
N LYS A 29 6.61 36.17 3.34
CA LYS A 29 5.46 35.28 3.57
C LYS A 29 6.02 33.87 3.81
N PRO A 30 5.62 33.15 4.86
CA PRO A 30 6.07 31.80 5.09
C PRO A 30 5.86 30.98 3.82
N ALA A 31 6.91 30.31 3.36
CA ALA A 31 6.81 29.40 2.21
C ALA A 31 5.71 28.40 2.50
N ALA A 32 4.81 28.18 1.55
CA ALA A 32 3.79 27.13 1.65
C ALA A 32 4.51 25.81 1.99
N PRO A 33 3.99 24.99 2.94
CA PRO A 33 4.60 23.72 3.25
C PRO A 33 4.74 22.90 1.97
N ALA A 34 5.92 22.30 1.78
CA ALA A 34 6.16 21.44 0.64
C ALA A 34 5.10 20.35 0.61
N PRO A 35 4.51 20.01 -0.55
CA PRO A 35 3.48 18.99 -0.63
C PRO A 35 4.02 17.67 -0.02
N PRO A 36 3.18 16.92 0.70
CA PRO A 36 3.59 15.68 1.33
C PRO A 36 4.15 14.75 0.25
N ARG A 37 5.37 14.24 0.44
CA ARG A 37 5.97 13.29 -0.48
C ARG A 37 5.18 11.99 -0.46
N LEU A 38 4.85 11.47 -1.64
CA LEU A 38 4.26 10.15 -1.79
C LEU A 38 5.13 9.11 -1.09
N GLY A 39 4.58 8.42 -0.08
CA GLY A 39 5.30 7.39 0.66
C GLY A 39 5.47 6.15 -0.20
N ILE A 40 6.70 5.66 -0.34
CA ILE A 40 6.97 4.41 -1.06
C ILE A 40 6.92 3.25 -0.08
N GLY A 41 6.10 2.27 -0.40
CA GLY A 41 6.00 0.98 0.25
C GLY A 41 6.49 -0.15 -0.63
N LEU A 42 6.58 -1.34 -0.07
CA LEU A 42 7.02 -2.56 -0.75
C LEU A 42 6.23 -3.77 -0.23
N THR A 43 5.92 -4.71 -1.13
CA THR A 43 5.55 -6.09 -0.82
C THR A 43 6.72 -7.00 -1.19
N GLU A 44 7.08 -7.95 -0.33
CA GLU A 44 8.08 -8.98 -0.61
C GLU A 44 7.77 -10.21 0.24
N PHE A 45 7.87 -11.39 -0.34
CA PHE A 45 7.51 -12.64 0.34
C PHE A 45 8.71 -13.34 0.96
N ASN A 46 9.93 -13.08 0.50
CA ASN A 46 11.13 -13.77 0.97
C ASN A 46 11.77 -13.05 2.16
N ALA A 47 11.68 -13.67 3.34
CA ALA A 47 12.27 -13.12 4.58
C ALA A 47 13.78 -12.88 4.48
N ASN A 48 14.50 -13.65 3.66
CA ASN A 48 15.94 -13.48 3.46
C ASN A 48 16.31 -12.15 2.75
N LEU A 49 15.36 -11.54 2.04
CA LEU A 49 15.53 -10.22 1.43
C LEU A 49 15.18 -9.08 2.40
N LEU A 50 14.57 -9.38 3.53
CA LEU A 50 14.02 -8.39 4.45
C LEU A 50 14.85 -8.22 5.72
N ASN A 51 15.55 -9.27 6.18
CA ASN A 51 16.18 -9.28 7.49
C ASN A 51 17.43 -8.38 7.54
N HIS A 52 17.40 -7.37 8.42
CA HIS A 52 18.58 -6.52 8.67
C HIS A 52 19.59 -7.28 9.55
N GLY A 53 20.75 -7.57 9.02
CA GLY A 53 21.84 -8.27 9.72
C GLY A 53 21.98 -9.71 9.29
N ASP A 54 21.32 -10.64 9.95
CA ASP A 54 21.46 -12.08 9.71
C ASP A 54 20.70 -12.51 8.43
N THR A 55 21.43 -12.60 7.33
CA THR A 55 20.90 -12.93 6.01
C THR A 55 21.87 -13.91 5.33
N PRO A 56 21.37 -14.98 4.68
CA PRO A 56 22.21 -15.91 3.94
C PRO A 56 23.06 -15.18 2.88
N PRO A 57 24.36 -15.55 2.69
CA PRO A 57 25.29 -14.79 1.85
C PRO A 57 24.78 -14.46 0.45
N ALA A 58 24.06 -15.37 -0.19
CA ALA A 58 23.51 -15.17 -1.54
C ALA A 58 22.46 -14.04 -1.61
N PHE A 59 21.83 -13.69 -0.49
CA PHE A 59 20.81 -12.64 -0.40
C PHE A 59 21.36 -11.29 0.08
N VAL A 60 22.53 -11.25 0.72
CA VAL A 60 23.09 -10.02 1.29
C VAL A 60 23.14 -8.85 0.29
N PRO A 61 23.69 -9.00 -0.94
CA PRO A 61 23.75 -7.87 -1.88
C PRO A 61 22.35 -7.36 -2.30
N TRP A 62 21.35 -8.22 -2.24
CA TRP A 62 19.98 -7.92 -2.67
C TRP A 62 19.18 -7.29 -1.54
N ARG A 63 19.36 -7.79 -0.31
CA ARG A 63 18.86 -7.13 0.90
C ARG A 63 19.39 -5.71 1.00
N ASP A 64 20.68 -5.48 0.77
CA ASP A 64 21.30 -4.16 0.79
C ASP A 64 20.69 -3.22 -0.27
N LYS A 65 20.40 -3.76 -1.47
CA LYS A 65 19.68 -2.99 -2.49
C LYS A 65 18.25 -2.64 -2.06
N LEU A 66 17.54 -3.58 -1.44
CA LEU A 66 16.20 -3.34 -0.94
C LEU A 66 16.21 -2.29 0.17
N GLU A 67 17.11 -2.39 1.15
CA GLU A 67 17.30 -1.38 2.20
C GLU A 67 17.67 0.01 1.65
N ALA A 68 18.48 0.06 0.58
CA ALA A 68 18.84 1.30 -0.09
C ALA A 68 17.64 2.04 -0.71
N MET A 69 16.51 1.38 -0.89
CA MET A 69 15.25 2.03 -1.27
C MET A 69 14.64 2.84 -0.12
N ARG A 70 14.95 2.51 1.14
CA ARG A 70 14.36 3.14 2.34
C ARG A 70 12.84 3.17 2.31
N PRO A 71 12.16 2.02 2.20
CA PRO A 71 10.70 1.98 2.11
C PRO A 71 10.09 2.56 3.39
N ARG A 72 9.09 3.42 3.21
CA ARG A 72 8.33 3.98 4.34
C ARG A 72 7.39 2.96 4.94
N TRP A 73 6.84 2.07 4.08
CA TRP A 73 5.88 1.04 4.44
C TRP A 73 6.32 -0.32 3.91
N PHE A 74 5.88 -1.34 4.60
CA PHE A 74 5.93 -2.72 4.14
C PHE A 74 4.53 -3.33 4.22
N ARG A 75 4.11 -4.06 3.18
CA ARG A 75 2.83 -4.75 3.12
C ARG A 75 3.07 -6.25 3.24
N LEU A 76 2.58 -6.84 4.31
CA LEU A 76 2.65 -8.26 4.62
C LEU A 76 1.34 -8.94 4.25
N VAL A 77 1.39 -9.88 3.33
CA VAL A 77 0.26 -10.73 2.96
C VAL A 77 0.26 -11.97 3.85
N VAL A 78 -0.88 -12.27 4.47
CA VAL A 78 -1.09 -13.43 5.33
C VAL A 78 -2.19 -14.30 4.74
N GLN A 79 -1.82 -15.51 4.33
CA GLN A 79 -2.76 -16.50 3.80
C GLN A 79 -3.40 -17.25 4.96
N TRP A 80 -4.73 -17.13 5.11
CA TRP A 80 -5.45 -17.78 6.21
C TRP A 80 -5.46 -19.30 6.09
N ASP A 81 -5.61 -19.83 4.87
CA ASP A 81 -5.60 -21.27 4.60
C ASP A 81 -4.28 -21.94 5.00
N THR A 82 -3.17 -21.22 4.88
CA THR A 82 -1.85 -21.67 5.33
C THR A 82 -1.71 -21.53 6.85
N ALA A 83 -2.10 -20.39 7.42
CA ALA A 83 -1.94 -20.13 8.85
C ALA A 83 -2.87 -21.00 9.71
N ALA A 84 -4.07 -21.36 9.24
CA ALA A 84 -5.05 -22.16 9.96
C ALA A 84 -5.76 -23.16 9.05
N PRO A 85 -5.08 -24.20 8.58
CA PRO A 85 -5.63 -25.17 7.61
C PRO A 85 -6.81 -26.00 8.16
N THR A 86 -6.97 -26.05 9.48
CA THR A 86 -8.07 -26.75 10.17
C THR A 86 -8.73 -25.87 11.24
N PRO A 87 -10.02 -26.08 11.55
CA PRO A 87 -10.72 -25.24 12.54
C PRO A 87 -10.29 -25.45 13.98
N THR A 88 -9.63 -26.59 14.28
CA THR A 88 -9.30 -27.02 15.64
C THR A 88 -7.89 -26.64 16.08
N VAL A 89 -7.03 -26.22 15.15
CA VAL A 89 -5.65 -25.84 15.43
C VAL A 89 -5.55 -24.32 15.48
N ALA A 90 -4.84 -23.81 16.48
CA ALA A 90 -4.54 -22.37 16.55
C ALA A 90 -3.74 -21.92 15.31
N PRO A 91 -3.92 -20.69 14.84
CA PRO A 91 -3.13 -20.17 13.73
C PRO A 91 -1.63 -20.24 14.02
N ALA A 92 -0.88 -20.80 13.07
CA ALA A 92 0.58 -20.90 13.10
C ALA A 92 1.20 -20.05 11.98
N PHE A 93 2.30 -19.38 12.27
CA PHE A 93 2.94 -18.43 11.35
C PHE A 93 4.36 -18.84 10.96
N ASP A 94 4.78 -20.04 11.33
CA ASP A 94 6.11 -20.61 11.14
C ASP A 94 6.14 -21.76 10.13
N HIS A 95 5.18 -21.79 9.19
CA HIS A 95 5.21 -22.76 8.11
C HIS A 95 6.47 -22.57 7.26
N PRO A 96 7.31 -23.62 7.12
CA PRO A 96 8.57 -23.50 6.39
C PRO A 96 8.34 -23.15 4.91
N GLU A 97 9.11 -22.19 4.43
CA GLU A 97 9.21 -21.82 3.02
C GLU A 97 10.66 -22.04 2.56
N ASP A 98 10.86 -22.50 1.32
CA ASP A 98 12.20 -22.81 0.79
C ASP A 98 13.00 -21.58 0.36
N GLY A 99 12.34 -20.42 0.28
CA GLY A 99 12.94 -19.17 -0.16
C GLY A 99 13.27 -19.09 -1.65
N CYS A 100 12.84 -20.10 -2.40
CA CYS A 100 12.91 -20.08 -3.86
C CYS A 100 11.77 -19.25 -4.46
N VAL A 101 11.92 -18.78 -5.69
CA VAL A 101 10.81 -18.29 -6.49
C VAL A 101 10.49 -19.32 -7.55
N ARG A 102 9.35 -20.02 -7.39
CA ARG A 102 8.94 -21.10 -8.31
C ARG A 102 10.06 -22.12 -8.56
N GLY A 103 10.78 -22.51 -7.50
CA GLY A 103 11.91 -23.44 -7.58
C GLY A 103 13.21 -22.83 -8.12
N LEU A 104 13.24 -21.55 -8.50
CA LEU A 104 14.44 -20.87 -9.00
C LEU A 104 15.31 -20.36 -7.84
N PRO A 105 16.66 -20.63 -7.87
CA PRO A 105 17.59 -20.10 -6.89
C PRO A 105 17.79 -18.57 -7.07
N PRO A 106 18.40 -17.89 -6.06
CA PRO A 106 18.87 -18.45 -4.81
C PRO A 106 17.72 -18.86 -3.89
N CYS A 107 17.94 -19.94 -3.14
CA CYS A 107 17.01 -20.48 -2.16
C CYS A 107 17.69 -20.49 -0.78
N ALA A 108 16.95 -20.17 0.26
CA ALA A 108 17.33 -20.43 1.63
C ALA A 108 16.05 -20.53 2.48
N PRO A 109 15.85 -21.60 3.25
CA PRO A 109 14.62 -21.82 3.98
C PRO A 109 14.45 -20.79 5.10
N PHE A 110 13.18 -20.50 5.42
CA PHE A 110 12.78 -19.62 6.51
C PHE A 110 11.39 -19.99 7.05
N ASP A 111 11.08 -19.54 8.26
CA ASP A 111 9.84 -19.85 8.98
C ASP A 111 8.69 -18.91 8.61
N GLY A 112 8.28 -18.90 7.35
CA GLY A 112 7.07 -18.28 6.84
C GLY A 112 6.82 -16.83 7.30
N VAL A 113 5.60 -16.56 7.74
CA VAL A 113 5.16 -15.24 8.23
C VAL A 113 5.95 -14.78 9.45
N ARG A 114 6.29 -15.71 10.39
CA ARG A 114 7.09 -15.41 11.58
C ARG A 114 8.46 -14.83 11.22
N ALA A 115 9.17 -15.46 10.27
CA ALA A 115 10.45 -14.96 9.82
C ALA A 115 10.33 -13.55 9.19
N ARG A 116 9.26 -13.31 8.41
CA ARG A 116 8.98 -11.98 7.85
C ARG A 116 8.68 -10.95 8.94
N LEU A 117 7.91 -11.28 9.98
CA LEU A 117 7.67 -10.39 11.12
C LEU A 117 8.97 -10.02 11.85
N ARG A 118 9.83 -10.99 12.13
CA ARG A 118 11.16 -10.78 12.74
C ARG A 118 12.05 -9.89 11.87
N ALA A 119 12.06 -10.14 10.57
CA ALA A 119 12.78 -9.34 9.61
C ALA A 119 12.31 -7.88 9.60
N ILE A 120 10.99 -7.64 9.57
CA ILE A 120 10.43 -6.29 9.65
C ILE A 120 10.73 -5.64 11.00
N ALA A 121 10.65 -6.37 12.11
CA ALA A 121 11.03 -5.85 13.42
C ALA A 121 12.50 -5.41 13.46
N SER A 122 13.41 -6.15 12.82
CA SER A 122 14.82 -5.77 12.69
C SER A 122 14.99 -4.47 11.90
N GLN A 123 14.27 -4.33 10.78
CA GLN A 123 14.25 -3.10 9.96
C GLN A 123 13.66 -1.90 10.71
N GLN A 124 12.59 -2.09 11.46
CA GLN A 124 11.97 -1.03 12.26
C GLN A 124 12.91 -0.51 13.35
N ARG A 125 13.73 -1.40 13.95
CA ARG A 125 14.76 -1.01 14.93
C ARG A 125 15.92 -0.26 14.27
N ALA A 126 16.40 -0.77 13.13
CA ALA A 126 17.53 -0.17 12.40
C ALA A 126 17.16 1.18 11.76
N HIS A 127 15.90 1.36 11.37
CA HIS A 127 15.44 2.53 10.60
C HIS A 127 14.17 3.15 11.21
N PRO A 128 14.27 3.85 12.34
CA PRO A 128 13.11 4.46 13.00
C PRO A 128 12.28 5.33 12.06
N GLY A 129 10.96 5.13 12.07
CA GLY A 129 10.02 5.87 11.21
C GLY A 129 9.84 5.32 9.79
N GLN A 130 10.62 4.32 9.40
CA GLN A 130 10.49 3.55 8.16
C GLN A 130 9.90 2.16 8.45
N TRP A 131 9.64 1.38 7.40
CA TRP A 131 9.15 0.00 7.50
C TRP A 131 7.88 -0.15 8.34
N LYS A 132 7.00 0.86 8.30
CA LYS A 132 5.68 0.74 8.93
C LYS A 132 4.96 -0.46 8.34
N LEU A 133 4.43 -1.32 9.20
CA LEU A 133 3.83 -2.57 8.76
C LEU A 133 2.34 -2.40 8.51
N MET A 134 1.91 -2.71 7.29
CA MET A 134 0.53 -2.98 6.91
C MET A 134 0.36 -4.49 6.71
N VAL A 135 -0.68 -5.06 7.28
CA VAL A 135 -1.05 -6.47 7.10
C VAL A 135 -2.31 -6.57 6.26
N VAL A 136 -2.35 -7.53 5.35
CA VAL A 136 -3.55 -7.90 4.59
C VAL A 136 -3.78 -9.40 4.67
N PHE A 137 -5.03 -9.83 4.77
CA PHE A 137 -5.42 -11.24 4.79
C PHE A 137 -5.97 -11.67 3.42
N THR A 138 -5.80 -12.95 3.12
CA THR A 138 -6.29 -13.56 1.88
C THR A 138 -6.49 -15.06 2.05
N TYR A 139 -7.21 -15.67 1.12
CA TYR A 139 -7.44 -17.11 0.97
C TYR A 139 -8.06 -17.80 2.19
N ALA A 140 -9.36 -18.05 2.09
CA ALA A 140 -10.09 -18.78 3.13
C ALA A 140 -9.68 -20.26 3.14
N PRO A 141 -9.47 -20.87 4.31
CA PRO A 141 -9.28 -22.31 4.40
C PRO A 141 -10.59 -23.04 3.99
N LYS A 142 -10.45 -24.23 3.44
CA LYS A 142 -11.58 -25.02 2.94
C LYS A 142 -12.70 -25.20 3.97
N TRP A 143 -12.36 -25.34 5.23
CA TRP A 143 -13.32 -25.51 6.32
C TRP A 143 -14.16 -24.25 6.62
N ALA A 144 -13.63 -23.06 6.23
CA ALA A 144 -14.30 -21.79 6.44
C ALA A 144 -15.08 -21.32 5.20
N ALA A 145 -14.98 -22.05 4.09
CA ALA A 145 -15.60 -21.68 2.83
C ALA A 145 -16.96 -22.40 2.66
N VAL A 146 -17.97 -21.65 2.23
CA VAL A 146 -19.27 -22.24 1.84
C VAL A 146 -19.12 -23.12 0.60
N GLY A 147 -20.12 -23.98 0.36
CA GLY A 147 -20.20 -24.75 -0.87
C GLY A 147 -20.37 -23.86 -2.11
N PRO A 148 -20.14 -24.40 -3.32
CA PRO A 148 -20.30 -23.67 -4.57
C PRO A 148 -21.71 -23.08 -4.71
N HIS A 149 -21.80 -21.80 -5.09
CA HIS A 149 -23.07 -21.13 -5.35
C HIS A 149 -22.87 -19.89 -6.23
N GLY A 150 -23.94 -19.38 -6.84
CA GLY A 150 -23.84 -18.19 -7.71
C GLY A 150 -22.97 -18.43 -8.95
N CYS A 151 -22.34 -17.38 -9.44
CA CYS A 151 -21.42 -17.48 -10.58
C CYS A 151 -20.01 -17.78 -10.12
N GLU A 152 -19.68 -19.05 -10.02
CA GLU A 152 -18.31 -19.51 -9.80
C GLU A 152 -17.69 -19.98 -11.12
N HIS A 153 -16.45 -19.56 -11.39
CA HIS A 153 -15.72 -20.00 -12.58
C HIS A 153 -15.07 -21.37 -12.31
N ASN A 154 -15.24 -22.32 -13.22
CA ASN A 154 -14.71 -23.66 -13.02
C ASN A 154 -13.30 -23.81 -13.64
N PRO A 155 -12.33 -24.36 -12.89
CA PRO A 155 -12.40 -24.75 -11.48
C PRO A 155 -12.19 -23.55 -10.57
N THR A 156 -13.18 -23.22 -9.78
CA THR A 156 -13.05 -22.18 -8.76
C THR A 156 -12.12 -22.66 -7.66
N ASP A 157 -11.10 -21.90 -7.33
CA ASP A 157 -10.23 -22.19 -6.20
C ASP A 157 -11.06 -22.10 -4.90
N PRO A 158 -11.20 -23.20 -4.12
CA PRO A 158 -11.99 -23.18 -2.90
C PRO A 158 -11.52 -22.12 -1.89
N ARG A 159 -10.25 -21.69 -1.96
CA ARG A 159 -9.68 -20.62 -1.12
C ARG A 159 -10.27 -19.25 -1.41
N ALA A 160 -10.85 -19.04 -2.57
CA ALA A 160 -11.51 -17.80 -2.94
C ALA A 160 -13.00 -17.76 -2.56
N ARG A 161 -13.61 -18.88 -2.16
CA ARG A 161 -15.05 -18.92 -1.88
C ARG A 161 -15.46 -18.06 -0.71
N ALA A 162 -16.70 -17.64 -0.72
CA ALA A 162 -17.33 -16.91 0.36
C ALA A 162 -17.19 -17.64 1.69
N LEU A 163 -17.06 -16.87 2.77
CA LEU A 163 -16.98 -17.43 4.10
C LEU A 163 -18.33 -17.91 4.59
N ASP A 164 -18.34 -19.06 5.25
CA ASP A 164 -19.40 -19.41 6.16
C ASP A 164 -19.42 -18.42 7.33
N THR A 165 -20.60 -17.93 7.67
CA THR A 165 -20.77 -17.00 8.80
C THR A 165 -20.29 -17.61 10.13
N GLU A 166 -20.42 -18.93 10.28
CA GLU A 166 -19.94 -19.68 11.43
C GLU A 166 -18.40 -19.71 11.53
N ALA A 167 -17.68 -19.44 10.44
CA ALA A 167 -16.23 -19.36 10.41
C ALA A 167 -15.66 -17.98 10.84
N LEU A 168 -16.49 -16.95 11.01
CA LEU A 168 -16.04 -15.62 11.43
C LEU A 168 -15.27 -15.61 12.76
N PRO A 169 -15.61 -16.41 13.80
CA PRO A 169 -14.77 -16.53 14.98
C PRO A 169 -13.34 -16.99 14.68
N GLY A 170 -13.15 -17.90 13.70
CA GLY A 170 -11.84 -18.34 13.24
C GLY A 170 -11.04 -17.22 12.56
N TYR A 171 -11.70 -16.40 11.74
CA TYR A 171 -11.08 -15.22 11.13
C TYR A 171 -10.67 -14.17 12.19
N ARG A 172 -11.52 -13.90 13.18
CA ARG A 172 -11.18 -13.03 14.32
C ARG A 172 -9.98 -13.59 15.09
N ASN A 173 -9.93 -14.91 15.31
CA ASN A 173 -8.81 -15.57 15.98
C ASN A 173 -7.52 -15.43 15.17
N LEU A 174 -7.56 -15.54 13.84
CA LEU A 174 -6.41 -15.29 12.96
C LEU A 174 -5.85 -13.89 13.19
N ILE A 175 -6.70 -12.85 13.17
CA ILE A 175 -6.27 -11.46 13.38
C ILE A 175 -5.61 -11.30 14.77
N ARG A 176 -6.27 -11.75 15.84
CA ARG A 176 -5.73 -11.67 17.21
C ARG A 176 -4.39 -12.38 17.35
N SER A 177 -4.30 -13.61 16.81
CA SER A 177 -3.09 -14.43 16.88
C SER A 177 -1.94 -13.77 16.12
N LEU A 178 -2.20 -13.21 14.93
CA LEU A 178 -1.17 -12.48 14.17
C LEU A 178 -0.68 -11.23 14.90
N LEU A 179 -1.59 -10.43 15.47
CA LEU A 179 -1.20 -9.25 16.23
C LEU A 179 -0.42 -9.60 17.51
N ALA A 180 -0.71 -10.74 18.12
CA ALA A 180 0.04 -11.26 19.25
C ALA A 180 1.44 -11.75 18.83
N GLU A 181 1.54 -12.50 17.73
CA GLU A 181 2.81 -12.95 17.14
C GLU A 181 3.68 -11.75 16.76
N ALA A 182 3.13 -10.76 16.06
CA ALA A 182 3.86 -9.55 15.69
C ALA A 182 4.46 -8.85 16.93
N ARG A 183 3.69 -8.72 18.01
CA ARG A 183 4.18 -8.15 19.27
C ARG A 183 5.28 -8.99 19.89
N SER A 184 5.12 -10.31 19.90
CA SER A 184 6.12 -11.25 20.45
C SER A 184 7.44 -11.15 19.68
N ASP A 185 7.38 -11.02 18.36
CA ASP A 185 8.54 -10.87 17.48
C ASP A 185 9.08 -9.43 17.43
N GLY A 186 8.44 -8.48 18.11
CA GLY A 186 8.84 -7.08 18.19
C GLY A 186 8.45 -6.22 16.97
N ALA A 187 7.62 -6.74 16.07
CA ALA A 187 7.11 -5.99 14.92
C ALA A 187 5.92 -5.10 15.32
N LYS A 188 5.94 -3.83 14.89
CA LYS A 188 4.87 -2.87 15.14
C LYS A 188 3.95 -2.80 13.93
N VAL A 189 2.74 -3.36 14.05
CA VAL A 189 1.69 -3.24 13.04
C VAL A 189 1.09 -1.84 13.11
N SER A 190 1.01 -1.15 11.98
CA SER A 190 0.48 0.22 11.86
C SER A 190 -0.85 0.28 11.12
N ALA A 191 -1.12 -0.68 10.24
CA ALA A 191 -2.35 -0.76 9.47
C ALA A 191 -2.75 -2.22 9.21
N VAL A 192 -4.05 -2.46 9.07
CA VAL A 192 -4.61 -3.77 8.71
C VAL A 192 -5.66 -3.57 7.62
N SER A 193 -5.59 -4.39 6.57
CA SER A 193 -6.65 -4.55 5.58
C SER A 193 -7.37 -5.88 5.80
N PRO A 194 -8.71 -5.90 5.76
CA PRO A 194 -9.47 -7.12 6.00
C PRO A 194 -9.24 -8.20 4.96
N TRP A 195 -9.06 -7.83 3.69
CA TRP A 195 -8.95 -8.79 2.59
C TRP A 195 -8.31 -8.21 1.35
N ASN A 196 -7.59 -9.06 0.59
CA ASN A 196 -7.01 -8.73 -0.70
C ASN A 196 -8.06 -8.81 -1.82
N GLU A 197 -8.12 -7.83 -2.70
CA GLU A 197 -8.93 -7.76 -3.93
C GLU A 197 -10.36 -8.31 -3.81
N PRO A 198 -11.18 -7.83 -2.86
CA PRO A 198 -12.49 -8.41 -2.59
C PRO A 198 -13.48 -8.26 -3.76
N ASN A 199 -13.19 -7.43 -4.74
CA ASN A 199 -13.97 -7.24 -5.96
C ASN A 199 -13.51 -8.14 -7.13
N HIS A 200 -12.68 -9.17 -6.86
CA HIS A 200 -12.20 -10.11 -7.87
C HIS A 200 -12.43 -11.57 -7.45
N SER A 201 -12.90 -12.41 -8.37
CA SER A 201 -13.29 -13.80 -8.09
C SER A 201 -12.14 -14.72 -7.64
N SER A 202 -10.89 -14.33 -7.87
CA SER A 202 -9.72 -15.05 -7.34
C SER A 202 -9.55 -14.91 -5.82
N PHE A 203 -10.26 -13.96 -5.18
CA PHE A 203 -10.12 -13.67 -3.75
C PHE A 203 -11.44 -13.71 -2.99
N ILE A 204 -12.57 -13.37 -3.64
CA ILE A 204 -13.92 -13.61 -3.14
C ILE A 204 -14.77 -14.15 -4.29
N SER A 205 -15.34 -15.35 -4.15
CA SER A 205 -16.24 -15.97 -5.11
C SER A 205 -17.49 -16.51 -4.38
N PRO A 206 -18.68 -16.36 -4.96
CA PRO A 206 -18.94 -15.69 -6.23
C PRO A 206 -18.92 -14.16 -6.10
N GLN A 207 -18.59 -13.51 -7.21
CA GLN A 207 -18.75 -12.05 -7.27
C GLN A 207 -20.21 -11.66 -7.44
N ARG A 208 -20.99 -12.46 -8.22
CA ARG A 208 -22.37 -12.16 -8.60
C ARG A 208 -23.30 -13.36 -8.39
N ALA A 209 -24.58 -13.06 -8.25
CA ALA A 209 -25.62 -14.10 -8.08
C ALA A 209 -25.77 -15.03 -9.31
N THR A 210 -25.51 -14.51 -10.50
CA THR A 210 -25.50 -15.29 -11.77
C THR A 210 -24.29 -14.86 -12.61
N CYS A 211 -23.99 -15.60 -13.68
CA CYS A 211 -22.89 -15.28 -14.60
C CYS A 211 -23.21 -14.13 -15.57
N ASP A 212 -24.19 -13.31 -15.27
CA ASP A 212 -24.44 -12.04 -15.95
C ASP A 212 -23.60 -10.93 -15.29
N ALA A 213 -22.89 -10.14 -16.10
CA ALA A 213 -22.09 -9.00 -15.65
C ALA A 213 -22.91 -7.90 -14.93
N HIS A 214 -24.21 -7.87 -15.12
CA HIS A 214 -25.14 -6.93 -14.50
C HIS A 214 -25.96 -7.53 -13.35
N ALA A 215 -25.79 -8.82 -13.05
CA ALA A 215 -26.43 -9.44 -11.90
C ALA A 215 -25.98 -8.78 -10.59
N PRO A 216 -26.80 -8.82 -9.53
CA PRO A 216 -26.44 -8.23 -8.24
C PRO A 216 -25.10 -8.76 -7.72
N LEU A 217 -24.25 -7.84 -7.21
CA LEU A 217 -23.00 -8.18 -6.55
C LEU A 217 -23.26 -8.83 -5.19
N LEU A 218 -22.63 -9.95 -4.93
CA LEU A 218 -22.61 -10.64 -3.63
C LEU A 218 -21.37 -10.30 -2.81
N SER A 219 -20.25 -10.07 -3.46
CA SER A 219 -18.95 -9.85 -2.81
C SER A 219 -18.89 -8.68 -1.85
N PRO A 220 -19.61 -7.54 -2.03
CA PRO A 220 -19.62 -6.47 -1.03
C PRO A 220 -20.20 -6.90 0.32
N ALA A 221 -21.24 -7.72 0.33
CA ALA A 221 -21.85 -8.24 1.56
C ALA A 221 -20.91 -9.22 2.28
N ILE A 222 -20.21 -10.09 1.51
CA ILE A 222 -19.22 -11.02 2.04
C ILE A 222 -18.04 -10.25 2.65
N TYR A 223 -17.49 -9.29 1.91
CA TYR A 223 -16.40 -8.45 2.39
C TYR A 223 -16.80 -7.63 3.63
N ALA A 224 -18.04 -7.17 3.71
CA ALA A 224 -18.53 -6.40 4.84
C ALA A 224 -18.44 -7.18 6.17
N GLN A 225 -18.63 -8.50 6.15
CA GLN A 225 -18.48 -9.36 7.33
C GLN A 225 -17.02 -9.39 7.82
N LEU A 226 -16.06 -9.55 6.89
CA LEU A 226 -14.62 -9.52 7.17
C LEU A 226 -14.19 -8.15 7.70
N ALA A 227 -14.66 -7.08 7.07
CA ALA A 227 -14.34 -5.70 7.47
C ALA A 227 -14.86 -5.38 8.87
N ARG A 228 -16.08 -5.81 9.23
CA ARG A 228 -16.62 -5.67 10.59
C ARG A 228 -15.79 -6.46 11.59
N ALA A 229 -15.47 -7.71 11.28
CA ALA A 229 -14.64 -8.54 12.15
C ALA A 229 -13.26 -7.89 12.39
N ALA A 230 -12.59 -7.41 11.36
CA ALA A 230 -11.30 -6.73 11.50
C ALA A 230 -11.44 -5.43 12.31
N ARG A 231 -12.42 -4.59 12.00
CA ARG A 231 -12.70 -3.36 12.75
C ARG A 231 -12.87 -3.62 14.24
N ASP A 232 -13.64 -4.65 14.60
CA ASP A 232 -13.93 -4.98 15.98
C ASP A 232 -12.67 -5.46 16.74
N GLU A 233 -11.79 -6.23 16.06
CA GLU A 233 -10.51 -6.68 16.64
C GLU A 233 -9.48 -5.53 16.77
N LEU A 234 -9.62 -4.48 15.98
CA LEU A 234 -8.75 -3.29 16.07
C LEU A 234 -9.26 -2.25 17.05
N LYS A 235 -10.46 -2.43 17.64
CA LYS A 235 -11.05 -1.47 18.57
C LYS A 235 -10.16 -1.23 19.78
N GLY A 236 -9.91 0.05 20.10
CA GLY A 236 -9.03 0.43 21.21
C GLY A 236 -7.54 0.38 20.91
N THR A 237 -7.15 0.06 19.66
CA THR A 237 -5.75 0.14 19.20
C THR A 237 -5.50 1.40 18.38
N THR A 238 -4.23 1.70 18.09
CA THR A 238 -3.82 2.78 17.16
C THR A 238 -3.65 2.28 15.71
N ILE A 239 -3.97 1.02 15.44
CA ILE A 239 -3.83 0.40 14.12
C ILE A 239 -4.92 0.92 13.20
N GLN A 240 -4.53 1.42 12.03
CA GLN A 240 -5.46 1.96 11.05
C GLN A 240 -6.17 0.85 10.26
N LEU A 241 -7.48 0.97 10.07
CA LEU A 241 -8.23 0.09 9.16
C LEU A 241 -8.12 0.63 7.73
N VAL A 242 -7.54 -0.16 6.83
CA VAL A 242 -7.48 0.11 5.39
C VAL A 242 -8.56 -0.72 4.70
N LEU A 243 -9.58 -0.07 4.15
CA LEU A 243 -10.63 -0.75 3.40
C LEU A 243 -10.28 -0.85 1.91
N GLY A 244 -10.91 -1.76 1.21
CA GLY A 244 -10.75 -1.95 -0.23
C GLY A 244 -9.63 -2.92 -0.55
N GLU A 245 -8.44 -2.42 -0.86
CA GLU A 245 -7.41 -3.14 -1.63
C GLU A 245 -7.99 -3.71 -2.92
N LEU A 246 -8.74 -2.85 -3.64
CA LEU A 246 -9.55 -3.27 -4.76
C LEU A 246 -8.69 -3.59 -5.98
N ALA A 247 -9.00 -4.69 -6.67
CA ALA A 247 -8.45 -4.95 -8.00
C ALA A 247 -8.81 -3.81 -8.95
N GLY A 248 -7.89 -3.45 -9.85
CA GLY A 248 -8.06 -2.35 -10.80
C GLY A 248 -9.11 -2.63 -11.90
N LYS A 249 -10.27 -3.15 -11.54
CA LYS A 249 -11.38 -3.47 -12.46
C LYS A 249 -12.29 -2.25 -12.63
N VAL A 250 -12.21 -1.60 -13.79
CA VAL A 250 -13.02 -0.40 -14.07
C VAL A 250 -14.40 -0.73 -14.64
N ALA A 251 -14.54 -1.86 -15.32
CA ALA A 251 -15.80 -2.34 -15.86
C ALA A 251 -16.30 -3.58 -15.09
N PRO A 252 -17.60 -3.72 -14.85
CA PRO A 252 -18.18 -4.92 -14.28
C PRO A 252 -18.00 -6.11 -15.22
N SER A 253 -17.86 -7.31 -14.63
CA SER A 253 -17.89 -8.59 -15.33
C SER A 253 -18.56 -9.64 -14.45
N SER A 254 -18.80 -10.85 -14.98
CA SER A 254 -19.33 -11.95 -14.18
C SER A 254 -18.39 -12.36 -13.05
N LEU A 255 -17.07 -12.13 -13.19
CA LEU A 255 -16.02 -12.54 -12.27
C LEU A 255 -15.39 -11.37 -11.48
N ALA A 256 -15.87 -10.14 -11.68
CA ALA A 256 -15.36 -8.97 -10.96
C ALA A 256 -16.41 -7.87 -10.81
N GLY A 257 -16.45 -7.26 -9.65
CA GLY A 257 -17.12 -5.97 -9.43
C GLY A 257 -16.25 -4.82 -9.91
N GLY A 258 -16.83 -3.85 -10.63
CA GLY A 258 -16.15 -2.58 -10.91
C GLY A 258 -15.83 -1.84 -9.60
N VAL A 259 -14.74 -1.07 -9.58
CA VAL A 259 -14.31 -0.32 -8.37
C VAL A 259 -15.45 0.52 -7.80
N GLU A 260 -16.06 1.36 -8.64
CA GLU A 260 -17.16 2.24 -8.21
C GLU A 260 -18.40 1.44 -7.79
N GLU A 261 -18.76 0.41 -8.54
CA GLU A 261 -19.89 -0.48 -8.24
C GLU A 261 -19.74 -1.16 -6.88
N PHE A 262 -18.56 -1.73 -6.63
CA PHE A 262 -18.27 -2.43 -5.37
C PHE A 262 -18.36 -1.48 -4.16
N VAL A 263 -17.72 -0.31 -4.23
CA VAL A 263 -17.70 0.66 -3.13
C VAL A 263 -19.10 1.20 -2.83
N ARG A 264 -19.90 1.48 -3.88
CA ARG A 264 -21.29 1.94 -3.72
C ARG A 264 -22.20 0.88 -3.07
N ALA A 265 -21.92 -0.39 -3.33
CA ALA A 265 -22.69 -1.51 -2.76
C ALA A 265 -22.33 -1.85 -1.31
N LEU A 266 -21.25 -1.28 -0.76
CA LEU A 266 -20.89 -1.51 0.65
C LEU A 266 -21.88 -0.83 1.61
N PRO A 267 -22.26 -1.50 2.73
CA PRO A 267 -23.03 -0.88 3.79
C PRO A 267 -22.31 0.32 4.42
N ASP A 268 -23.05 1.34 4.83
CA ASP A 268 -22.49 2.59 5.39
C ASP A 268 -21.65 2.35 6.65
N ASP A 269 -22.08 1.45 7.53
CA ASP A 269 -21.34 1.12 8.75
C ASP A 269 -19.94 0.53 8.47
N VAL A 270 -19.75 -0.07 7.30
CA VAL A 270 -18.47 -0.56 6.82
C VAL A 270 -17.71 0.54 6.08
N ALA A 271 -18.31 1.13 5.06
CA ALA A 271 -17.64 2.14 4.24
C ALA A 271 -17.14 3.32 5.06
N CYS A 272 -17.94 3.77 6.06
CA CYS A 272 -17.59 4.90 6.93
C CYS A 272 -16.50 4.55 7.96
N ALA A 273 -16.30 3.27 8.29
CA ALA A 273 -15.33 2.84 9.29
C ALA A 273 -13.87 2.93 8.85
N GLY A 274 -13.60 2.87 7.54
CA GLY A 274 -12.24 2.92 7.00
C GLY A 274 -11.57 4.28 7.26
N ALA A 275 -10.35 4.23 7.78
CA ALA A 275 -9.49 5.41 7.87
C ALA A 275 -8.85 5.75 6.51
N ILE A 276 -8.58 4.72 5.72
CA ILE A 276 -7.84 4.75 4.46
C ILE A 276 -8.51 3.78 3.49
N TRP A 277 -8.39 4.05 2.18
CA TRP A 277 -8.84 3.15 1.12
C TRP A 277 -7.68 2.65 0.29
N GLY A 278 -7.62 1.34 0.06
CA GLY A 278 -6.62 0.66 -0.76
C GLY A 278 -7.11 0.40 -2.18
N GLN A 279 -6.23 0.60 -3.15
CA GLN A 279 -6.48 0.36 -4.57
C GLN A 279 -5.25 -0.26 -5.22
N HIS A 280 -5.43 -1.33 -6.02
CA HIS A 280 -4.37 -1.88 -6.85
C HIS A 280 -4.36 -1.22 -8.22
N MET A 281 -3.18 -0.86 -8.71
CA MET A 281 -3.00 -0.10 -9.92
C MET A 281 -1.72 -0.49 -10.66
N TYR A 282 -1.83 -1.37 -11.64
CA TYR A 282 -0.70 -1.77 -12.48
C TYR A 282 -0.66 -0.94 -13.76
N THR A 283 0.48 -0.34 -14.07
CA THR A 283 0.61 0.66 -15.14
C THR A 283 0.63 0.09 -16.55
N ASP A 284 0.85 -1.19 -16.70
CA ASP A 284 0.84 -1.93 -17.96
C ASP A 284 -0.50 -2.67 -18.23
N LEU A 285 -1.48 -2.53 -17.34
CA LEU A 285 -2.84 -2.98 -17.61
C LEU A 285 -3.57 -1.97 -18.49
N PRO A 286 -4.24 -2.42 -19.55
CA PRO A 286 -5.06 -1.54 -20.37
C PRO A 286 -6.32 -1.11 -19.59
N TYR A 287 -6.57 0.17 -19.55
CA TYR A 287 -7.84 0.74 -19.07
C TYR A 287 -8.56 1.40 -20.24
N ASP A 288 -9.88 1.26 -20.26
CA ASP A 288 -10.71 1.97 -21.25
C ASP A 288 -10.47 3.49 -21.11
N PRO A 289 -10.00 4.18 -22.16
CA PRO A 289 -9.74 5.61 -22.10
C PRO A 289 -10.99 6.46 -21.86
N ASN A 290 -12.19 5.91 -22.13
CA ASN A 290 -13.47 6.59 -21.91
C ASN A 290 -13.97 6.46 -20.46
N LEU A 291 -13.37 5.56 -19.66
CA LEU A 291 -13.66 5.41 -18.26
C LEU A 291 -12.56 6.08 -17.43
N ALA A 292 -12.93 6.70 -16.31
CA ALA A 292 -11.93 7.10 -15.33
C ALA A 292 -11.18 5.87 -14.86
N GLY A 293 -9.85 5.99 -14.70
CA GLY A 293 -9.04 4.89 -14.16
C GLY A 293 -9.49 4.49 -12.74
N PRO A 294 -8.99 3.34 -12.24
CA PRO A 294 -9.43 2.77 -10.96
C PRO A 294 -9.41 3.76 -9.79
N VAL A 295 -8.37 4.58 -9.68
CA VAL A 295 -8.27 5.62 -8.63
C VAL A 295 -9.39 6.64 -8.77
N GLY A 296 -9.62 7.20 -9.97
CA GLY A 296 -10.69 8.17 -10.18
C GLY A 296 -12.09 7.58 -9.97
N GLN A 297 -12.30 6.29 -10.26
CA GLN A 297 -13.55 5.61 -9.92
C GLN A 297 -13.72 5.47 -8.40
N LEU A 298 -12.64 5.12 -7.69
CA LEU A 298 -12.65 5.05 -6.24
C LEU A 298 -12.98 6.42 -5.62
N GLU A 299 -12.34 7.49 -6.09
CA GLU A 299 -12.59 8.85 -5.62
C GLU A 299 -14.06 9.26 -5.78
N ARG A 300 -14.63 9.05 -6.99
CA ARG A 300 -16.05 9.35 -7.20
C ARG A 300 -16.98 8.55 -6.28
N ALA A 301 -16.68 7.26 -6.07
CA ALA A 301 -17.48 6.42 -5.18
C ALA A 301 -17.41 6.90 -3.73
N LEU A 302 -16.23 7.30 -3.26
CA LEU A 302 -16.01 7.82 -1.92
C LEU A 302 -16.67 9.20 -1.73
N ASP A 303 -16.60 10.06 -2.73
CA ASP A 303 -17.14 11.42 -2.65
C ASP A 303 -18.68 11.47 -2.74
N ALA A 304 -19.29 10.40 -3.25
CA ALA A 304 -20.74 10.22 -3.23
C ALA A 304 -21.32 10.01 -1.82
N ARG A 305 -20.48 9.77 -0.82
CA ARG A 305 -20.89 9.43 0.55
C ARG A 305 -20.24 10.41 1.54
N PRO A 306 -21.00 11.21 2.33
CA PRO A 306 -20.41 12.25 3.19
C PRO A 306 -19.30 11.76 4.13
N CYS A 307 -19.47 10.56 4.72
CA CYS A 307 -18.51 10.00 5.69
C CYS A 307 -17.21 9.49 5.05
N THR A 308 -17.18 9.30 3.72
CA THR A 308 -15.98 8.84 2.99
C THR A 308 -15.36 9.92 2.14
N LYS A 309 -16.06 11.05 1.97
CA LYS A 309 -15.59 12.17 1.16
C LYS A 309 -14.23 12.66 1.63
N GLY A 310 -13.28 12.78 0.68
CA GLY A 310 -11.93 13.25 0.99
C GLY A 310 -11.05 12.27 1.76
N LYS A 311 -11.50 11.03 2.03
CA LYS A 311 -10.67 10.01 2.69
C LYS A 311 -9.39 9.74 1.89
N PRO A 312 -8.24 9.51 2.58
CA PRO A 312 -6.99 9.18 1.93
C PRO A 312 -7.05 7.84 1.21
N ILE A 313 -6.29 7.76 0.12
CA ILE A 313 -6.15 6.57 -0.73
C ILE A 313 -4.70 6.12 -0.74
N TRP A 314 -4.47 4.82 -0.66
CA TRP A 314 -3.18 4.18 -0.87
C TRP A 314 -3.25 3.30 -2.11
N VAL A 315 -2.25 3.39 -2.98
CA VAL A 315 -2.05 2.41 -4.05
C VAL A 315 -1.30 1.24 -3.43
N THR A 316 -2.04 0.24 -2.94
CA THR A 316 -1.51 -0.84 -2.11
C THR A 316 -0.82 -1.94 -2.89
N GLU A 317 -0.99 -1.96 -4.22
CA GLU A 317 -0.15 -2.70 -5.16
C GLU A 317 0.03 -1.92 -6.44
N THR A 318 1.27 -1.88 -6.93
CA THR A 318 1.62 -1.41 -8.27
C THR A 318 2.91 -2.07 -8.75
N GLY A 319 3.12 -2.01 -10.05
CA GLY A 319 4.32 -2.51 -10.70
C GLY A 319 4.22 -2.35 -12.20
N VAL A 320 5.30 -2.68 -12.90
CA VAL A 320 5.37 -2.68 -14.35
C VAL A 320 6.19 -3.87 -14.83
N GLY A 321 5.74 -4.49 -15.90
CA GLY A 321 6.39 -5.67 -16.46
C GLY A 321 5.41 -6.49 -17.26
N ALA A 322 4.72 -7.41 -16.65
CA ALA A 322 3.69 -8.22 -17.28
C ALA A 322 2.63 -8.59 -16.22
N ALA A 323 1.82 -7.59 -15.84
CA ALA A 323 0.78 -7.72 -14.79
C ALA A 323 -0.41 -8.61 -15.19
N HIS A 324 -0.18 -9.62 -16.02
CA HIS A 324 -1.17 -10.64 -16.39
C HIS A 324 -0.56 -12.03 -16.21
N ALA A 325 -1.32 -12.94 -15.64
CA ALA A 325 -0.92 -14.33 -15.51
C ALA A 325 -0.47 -14.91 -16.87
N GLY A 326 0.67 -15.60 -16.87
CA GLY A 326 1.26 -16.24 -18.05
C GLY A 326 2.01 -15.31 -19.01
N ARG A 327 2.06 -14.00 -18.80
CA ARG A 327 2.94 -13.11 -19.55
C ARG A 327 4.35 -13.12 -18.98
N LYS A 328 5.33 -13.08 -19.88
CA LYS A 328 6.75 -12.95 -19.50
C LYS A 328 7.17 -11.49 -19.60
N ARG A 329 8.00 -11.06 -18.68
CA ARG A 329 8.68 -9.76 -18.80
C ARG A 329 9.57 -9.74 -20.03
N SER A 330 9.55 -8.65 -20.77
CA SER A 330 10.48 -8.46 -21.89
C SER A 330 11.91 -8.45 -21.40
N ALA A 331 12.81 -9.05 -22.19
CA ALA A 331 14.26 -8.94 -21.99
C ALA A 331 14.86 -7.72 -22.72
N ASP A 332 14.09 -7.08 -23.60
CA ASP A 332 14.54 -5.93 -24.40
C ASP A 332 14.78 -4.69 -23.51
N PRO A 333 15.98 -4.11 -23.52
CA PRO A 333 16.32 -2.95 -22.70
C PRO A 333 15.45 -1.72 -22.98
N GLY A 334 15.04 -1.51 -24.25
CA GLY A 334 14.16 -0.40 -24.65
C GLY A 334 12.79 -0.52 -24.01
N GLN A 335 12.18 -1.70 -24.05
CA GLN A 335 10.89 -1.97 -23.42
C GLN A 335 10.96 -1.89 -21.89
N LEU A 336 12.04 -2.37 -21.28
CA LEU A 336 12.25 -2.22 -19.83
C LEU A 336 12.38 -0.75 -19.44
N GLN A 337 13.05 0.07 -20.25
CA GLN A 337 13.17 1.51 -20.03
C GLN A 337 11.84 2.24 -20.27
N GLU A 338 11.04 1.81 -21.23
CA GLU A 338 9.70 2.35 -21.47
C GLU A 338 8.78 2.04 -20.30
N GLY A 339 8.75 0.82 -19.81
CA GLY A 339 8.02 0.45 -18.61
C GLY A 339 8.42 1.29 -17.39
N CYS A 340 9.72 1.53 -17.21
CA CYS A 340 10.21 2.43 -16.16
C CYS A 340 9.65 3.85 -16.33
N ARG A 341 9.66 4.42 -17.55
CA ARG A 341 9.10 5.76 -17.82
C ARG A 341 7.59 5.82 -17.54
N ALA A 342 6.86 4.76 -17.90
CA ALA A 342 5.42 4.66 -17.62
C ALA A 342 5.13 4.67 -16.12
N GLN A 343 5.85 3.86 -15.35
CA GLN A 343 5.73 3.83 -13.88
C GLN A 343 6.12 5.17 -13.25
N ALA A 344 7.20 5.80 -13.72
CA ALA A 344 7.62 7.13 -13.25
C ALA A 344 6.55 8.21 -13.54
N ALA A 345 5.90 8.14 -14.71
CA ALA A 345 4.81 9.05 -15.07
C ALA A 345 3.58 8.84 -14.15
N ALA A 346 3.24 7.60 -13.83
CA ALA A 346 2.18 7.29 -12.88
C ALA A 346 2.49 7.85 -11.48
N LEU A 347 3.69 7.60 -10.94
CA LEU A 347 4.09 8.14 -9.64
C LEU A 347 4.09 9.67 -9.61
N ARG A 348 4.54 10.34 -10.69
CA ARG A 348 4.46 11.82 -10.79
C ARG A 348 3.02 12.32 -10.76
N ARG A 349 2.08 11.63 -11.42
CA ARG A 349 0.66 11.99 -11.41
C ARG A 349 0.10 11.80 -10.00
N TRP A 350 0.34 10.64 -9.37
CA TRP A 350 -0.14 10.33 -8.04
C TRP A 350 0.46 11.24 -6.95
N SER A 351 1.70 11.69 -7.10
CA SER A 351 2.32 12.62 -6.14
C SER A 351 1.74 14.04 -6.16
N ARG A 352 0.87 14.36 -7.13
CA ARG A 352 0.15 15.63 -7.22
C ARG A 352 -1.27 15.56 -6.68
N ASP A 353 -1.71 14.37 -6.32
CA ASP A 353 -3.02 14.12 -5.74
C ASP A 353 -2.89 14.07 -4.22
N ASP A 354 -3.49 15.04 -3.54
CA ASP A 354 -3.41 15.18 -2.07
C ASP A 354 -4.03 14.01 -1.31
N ARG A 355 -4.90 13.22 -1.96
CA ARG A 355 -5.51 12.02 -1.37
C ARG A 355 -4.58 10.82 -1.45
N LEU A 356 -3.68 10.75 -2.43
CA LEU A 356 -2.76 9.64 -2.61
C LEU A 356 -1.52 9.79 -1.71
N GLN A 357 -1.51 9.04 -0.62
CA GLN A 357 -0.48 9.19 0.41
C GLN A 357 0.67 8.20 0.27
N ASN A 358 0.38 6.96 -0.14
CA ASN A 358 1.35 5.87 -0.21
C ASN A 358 1.14 5.02 -1.46
N VAL A 359 2.25 4.47 -1.98
CA VAL A 359 2.27 3.55 -3.12
C VAL A 359 3.17 2.39 -2.79
N PHE A 360 2.70 1.17 -2.98
CA PHE A 360 3.44 -0.06 -2.67
C PHE A 360 3.83 -0.79 -3.96
N GLN A 361 5.13 -0.94 -4.16
CA GLN A 361 5.67 -1.77 -5.23
C GLN A 361 5.46 -3.26 -4.89
N TYR A 362 4.94 -4.01 -5.82
CA TYR A 362 4.77 -5.46 -5.77
C TYR A 362 5.66 -6.12 -6.82
N GLU A 363 6.66 -6.83 -6.51
CA GLU A 363 7.51 -7.23 -5.40
C GLU A 363 8.92 -6.64 -5.58
N PHE A 364 9.90 -7.01 -4.72
CA PHE A 364 11.30 -6.72 -5.03
C PHE A 364 11.86 -7.79 -5.99
N ARG A 365 11.76 -9.07 -5.65
CA ARG A 365 12.17 -10.19 -6.50
C ARG A 365 11.03 -10.60 -7.43
N ASP A 366 11.29 -10.61 -8.72
CA ASP A 366 10.28 -10.90 -9.74
C ASP A 366 9.72 -12.33 -9.61
N ALA A 367 8.40 -12.49 -9.72
CA ALA A 367 7.75 -13.78 -9.82
C ALA A 367 7.49 -14.12 -11.29
N PRO A 368 7.89 -15.30 -11.80
CA PRO A 368 7.78 -15.63 -13.23
C PRO A 368 6.35 -15.63 -13.79
N ASP A 369 5.36 -15.89 -12.95
CA ASP A 369 3.95 -15.91 -13.33
C ASP A 369 3.25 -14.55 -13.17
N PHE A 370 3.89 -13.61 -12.44
CA PHE A 370 3.43 -12.23 -12.31
C PHE A 370 4.63 -11.27 -12.24
N PRO A 371 5.38 -11.11 -13.35
CA PRO A 371 6.67 -10.46 -13.35
C PRO A 371 6.57 -8.93 -13.35
N VAL A 372 6.38 -8.34 -12.19
CA VAL A 372 6.31 -6.89 -11.95
C VAL A 372 7.34 -6.39 -10.92
N GLY A 373 8.26 -7.26 -10.49
CA GLY A 373 9.28 -6.98 -9.49
C GLY A 373 10.36 -6.00 -9.94
N LEU A 374 11.28 -5.69 -9.05
CA LEU A 374 12.40 -4.75 -9.25
C LEU A 374 13.72 -5.43 -9.63
N ALA A 375 13.86 -6.72 -9.32
CA ALA A 375 15.00 -7.56 -9.67
C ALA A 375 14.51 -8.83 -10.33
N ASP A 376 15.36 -9.45 -11.14
CA ASP A 376 15.01 -10.69 -11.83
C ASP A 376 14.86 -11.88 -10.86
N PRO A 377 14.18 -12.97 -11.29
CA PRO A 377 13.92 -14.11 -10.41
C PRO A 377 15.18 -14.78 -9.86
N ALA A 378 16.27 -14.78 -10.63
CA ALA A 378 17.56 -15.38 -10.25
C ALA A 378 18.43 -14.42 -9.42
N LEU A 379 17.97 -13.20 -9.15
CA LEU A 379 18.73 -12.16 -8.45
C LEU A 379 20.13 -11.93 -9.09
N THR A 380 20.17 -11.77 -10.41
CA THR A 380 21.40 -11.46 -11.15
C THR A 380 21.48 -9.98 -11.54
N ARG A 381 20.33 -9.32 -11.73
CA ARG A 381 20.25 -7.92 -12.10
C ARG A 381 19.00 -7.24 -11.52
N THR A 382 19.06 -5.91 -11.39
CA THR A 382 17.89 -5.07 -11.17
C THR A 382 17.39 -4.51 -12.50
N TYR A 383 16.09 -4.27 -12.60
CA TYR A 383 15.48 -3.57 -13.73
C TYR A 383 15.62 -2.04 -13.58
N PRO A 384 15.50 -1.24 -14.66
CA PRO A 384 15.58 0.23 -14.59
C PRO A 384 14.64 0.86 -13.56
N VAL A 385 13.46 0.27 -13.36
CA VAL A 385 12.44 0.70 -12.41
C VAL A 385 12.94 0.67 -10.95
N TYR A 386 13.88 -0.19 -10.58
CA TYR A 386 14.51 -0.18 -9.25
C TYR A 386 15.20 1.16 -8.97
N GLY A 387 16.01 1.65 -9.92
CA GLY A 387 16.69 2.94 -9.79
C GLY A 387 15.72 4.10 -9.61
N MET A 388 14.60 4.06 -10.31
CA MET A 388 13.51 5.03 -10.18
C MET A 388 12.88 4.98 -8.77
N TYR A 389 12.50 3.81 -8.26
CA TYR A 389 11.93 3.69 -6.91
C TYR A 389 12.90 4.14 -5.82
N ARG A 390 14.20 3.84 -5.95
CA ARG A 390 15.23 4.31 -5.02
C ARG A 390 15.31 5.83 -4.98
N ARG A 391 15.25 6.52 -6.13
CA ARG A 391 15.21 8.00 -6.18
C ARG A 391 13.87 8.54 -5.67
N ALA A 392 12.76 7.91 -6.03
CA ALA A 392 11.43 8.30 -5.56
C ALA A 392 11.34 8.31 -4.04
N SER A 393 11.79 7.23 -3.39
CA SER A 393 11.72 7.10 -1.94
C SER A 393 12.67 8.06 -1.22
N ARG A 394 13.90 8.23 -1.69
CA ARG A 394 14.92 9.04 -1.03
C ARG A 394 14.81 10.53 -1.30
N GLU A 395 14.49 10.88 -2.54
CA GLU A 395 14.60 12.25 -3.06
C GLU A 395 13.27 12.86 -3.49
N GLY A 396 12.21 12.03 -3.61
CA GLY A 396 10.93 12.44 -4.21
C GLY A 396 11.04 12.70 -5.72
N LYS A 397 12.03 12.09 -6.39
CA LYS A 397 12.26 12.26 -7.83
C LYS A 397 11.78 11.02 -8.58
N TYR A 398 10.82 11.20 -9.48
CA TYR A 398 10.21 10.15 -10.30
C TYR A 398 10.75 10.21 -11.73
N SER A 399 11.93 9.65 -11.94
CA SER A 399 12.59 9.65 -13.25
C SER A 399 13.33 8.33 -13.50
N CYS A 400 13.39 7.90 -14.71
CA CYS A 400 14.23 6.80 -15.17
C CYS A 400 15.51 7.38 -15.86
#